data_75aac7ae454320ea913817b454664a4a
#
_entry.id   75aac7ae454320ea913817b454664a4a
#
_cell.length_a   1.000
_cell.length_b   1.000
_cell.length_c   1.000
_cell.angle_alpha   90.00
_cell.angle_beta   90.00
_cell.angle_gamma   90.00
#
_symmetry.space_group_name_H-M   'P 1'
#
loop_
_entity.id
_entity.type
_entity.pdbx_description
1 polymer ?
#
loop_
_entity_poly.entity_id
_entity_poly.type
_entity_poly.pdbx_seq_one_letter_code
_entity_poly.pdbx_strand_id
1 'polypeptide(L)'
;MIAVLLPAIALAQTGGGSGGGTNWPAVLVFAAFVVVTLGITRWAARRTRTTSDFYAAGGGITGFQNGLAIAGDYMSAASFLGISAQIFSDGYDGLIYSTGFLVGWPIILFLLAERFRNLGRYTFADVASFRFAQTPVRLFAAFSTLAVVLFYLIAQMVGAGQLIQLLFGLPYAFAVVIVGVLMTLYVMFGGMIATTWVQIIKAVLLLGCATVMAIAVLASVDFSPDALFARAVEVKTSLAAAGGATAGDAVERGRSIMGPGNFIRDPISAISFGMALMFGTAGLPHILMRFITVPDAKAARKSVLWATGWIGYFYLLTFIIGFGAIVMVTTNPAFLDPDGGLRGGGNMAAIHLATAIGGNLFLGFVSAVAFATIVAVVAGLTLAGASAVSHDIYASVIRRGEVRSDDELRVSRITVVVLAIIAIFLGIVFQEQNVAFMVSLAFALAASGNFPVLLLSILWSGCTTRGVVWGGSLGVLVALVLTILSPAVWVTSFGFAEAIFPYTSPTIFSMPLAFFTIWIVSKLDRSGRAAVDRSGYLEQRVRSETGIGSTGAAGH
;
A
#
# COMPACT_ATOMS: atom_id res chain seq x y z
N MET A 1 -15.28 -16.50 13.19
CA MET A 1 -15.55 -15.09 12.83
C MET A 1 -16.79 -14.56 13.54
N ILE A 2 -17.98 -15.14 13.38
CA ILE A 2 -19.18 -14.75 14.16
C ILE A 2 -18.89 -14.78 15.67
N ALA A 3 -18.16 -15.78 16.17
CA ALA A 3 -17.76 -15.90 17.57
C ALA A 3 -16.78 -14.81 18.07
N VAL A 4 -16.06 -14.13 17.18
CA VAL A 4 -15.17 -12.99 17.51
C VAL A 4 -15.91 -11.66 17.43
N LEU A 5 -16.93 -11.57 16.55
CA LEU A 5 -17.76 -10.37 16.39
C LEU A 5 -18.86 -10.28 17.48
N LEU A 6 -19.38 -11.39 17.95
CA LEU A 6 -20.40 -11.42 19.02
C LEU A 6 -19.97 -10.74 20.33
N PRO A 7 -18.74 -10.97 20.87
CA PRO A 7 -18.26 -10.23 22.03
C PRO A 7 -18.08 -8.74 21.77
N ALA A 8 -17.62 -8.35 20.54
CA ALA A 8 -17.49 -6.96 20.15
C ALA A 8 -18.84 -6.24 20.08
N ILE A 9 -19.87 -6.94 19.60
CA ILE A 9 -21.26 -6.45 19.57
C ILE A 9 -21.82 -6.31 20.99
N ALA A 10 -21.51 -7.26 21.89
CA ALA A 10 -21.95 -7.21 23.30
C ALA A 10 -21.23 -6.07 24.08
N LEU A 11 -19.94 -5.83 23.82
CA LEU A 11 -19.19 -4.72 24.41
C LEU A 11 -19.66 -3.35 23.92
N ALA A 12 -20.10 -3.23 22.65
CA ALA A 12 -20.70 -2.03 22.13
C ALA A 12 -22.03 -1.64 22.80
N GLN A 13 -22.72 -2.62 23.40
CA GLN A 13 -23.96 -2.39 24.18
C GLN A 13 -23.69 -1.91 25.62
N THR A 14 -22.51 -2.19 26.20
CA THR A 14 -22.17 -1.84 27.59
C THR A 14 -21.39 -0.52 27.72
N GLY A 15 -20.85 0.01 26.61
CA GLY A 15 -20.11 1.27 26.54
C GLY A 15 -21.01 2.48 26.31
N GLY A 16 -21.96 2.76 27.19
CA GLY A 16 -22.79 3.94 27.18
C GLY A 16 -22.00 5.20 27.55
N GLY A 17 -21.34 5.82 26.55
CA GLY A 17 -20.72 7.13 26.65
C GLY A 17 -21.16 8.00 25.48
N SER A 18 -22.03 8.98 25.77
CA SER A 18 -22.40 10.16 24.96
C SER A 18 -22.71 9.96 23.46
N GLY A 19 -23.98 9.73 23.12
CA GLY A 19 -24.59 10.26 21.90
C GLY A 19 -24.57 9.43 20.62
N GLY A 20 -24.04 8.19 20.60
CA GLY A 20 -24.02 7.40 19.37
C GLY A 20 -24.32 5.92 19.62
N GLY A 21 -25.59 5.52 19.50
CA GLY A 21 -25.95 4.10 19.45
C GLY A 21 -25.33 3.41 18.24
N THR A 22 -24.94 2.13 18.39
CA THR A 22 -24.41 1.29 17.28
C THR A 22 -25.33 1.37 16.06
N ASN A 23 -24.76 1.70 14.90
CA ASN A 23 -25.48 1.81 13.63
C ASN A 23 -25.78 0.40 13.07
N TRP A 24 -26.78 -0.27 13.64
CA TRP A 24 -27.14 -1.65 13.29
C TRP A 24 -27.35 -1.89 11.80
N PRO A 25 -28.05 -1.02 11.01
CA PRO A 25 -28.18 -1.23 9.57
C PRO A 25 -26.82 -1.27 8.85
N ALA A 26 -25.92 -0.34 9.18
CA ALA A 26 -24.59 -0.33 8.58
C ALA A 26 -23.75 -1.56 9.01
N VAL A 27 -23.81 -1.93 10.28
CA VAL A 27 -23.12 -3.11 10.84
C VAL A 27 -23.60 -4.40 10.19
N LEU A 28 -24.93 -4.58 9.98
CA LEU A 28 -25.47 -5.78 9.35
C LEU A 28 -25.06 -5.91 7.88
N VAL A 29 -25.11 -4.82 7.12
CA VAL A 29 -24.64 -4.81 5.72
C VAL A 29 -23.15 -5.11 5.67
N PHE A 30 -22.35 -4.48 6.54
CA PHE A 30 -20.92 -4.74 6.67
C PHE A 30 -20.65 -6.22 6.98
N ALA A 31 -21.29 -6.77 8.00
CA ALA A 31 -21.10 -8.16 8.42
C ALA A 31 -21.49 -9.15 7.32
N ALA A 32 -22.61 -8.93 6.65
CA ALA A 32 -23.06 -9.76 5.53
C ALA A 32 -22.03 -9.78 4.40
N PHE A 33 -21.49 -8.62 4.03
CA PHE A 33 -20.49 -8.50 2.99
C PHE A 33 -19.17 -9.18 3.37
N VAL A 34 -18.71 -9.01 4.61
CA VAL A 34 -17.50 -9.67 5.13
C VAL A 34 -17.66 -11.20 5.09
N VAL A 35 -18.83 -11.73 5.46
CA VAL A 35 -19.13 -13.17 5.36
C VAL A 35 -19.03 -13.67 3.91
N VAL A 36 -19.60 -12.93 2.95
CA VAL A 36 -19.51 -13.26 1.53
C VAL A 36 -18.05 -13.27 1.06
N THR A 37 -17.29 -12.25 1.41
CA THR A 37 -15.85 -12.14 1.04
C THR A 37 -15.03 -13.31 1.60
N LEU A 38 -15.28 -13.71 2.84
CA LEU A 38 -14.63 -14.88 3.44
C LEU A 38 -15.06 -16.19 2.78
N GLY A 39 -16.31 -16.29 2.35
CA GLY A 39 -16.80 -17.43 1.56
C GLY A 39 -16.03 -17.57 0.24
N ILE A 40 -15.83 -16.45 -0.47
CA ILE A 40 -15.02 -16.39 -1.71
C ILE A 40 -13.57 -16.80 -1.45
N THR A 41 -12.98 -16.29 -0.38
CA THR A 41 -11.61 -16.66 0.01
C THR A 41 -11.48 -18.15 0.29
N ARG A 42 -12.42 -18.73 1.03
CA ARG A 42 -12.44 -20.18 1.31
C ARG A 42 -12.60 -20.99 0.02
N TRP A 43 -13.46 -20.55 -0.89
CA TRP A 43 -13.63 -21.21 -2.20
C TRP A 43 -12.34 -21.16 -3.02
N ALA A 44 -11.67 -20.01 -3.09
CA ALA A 44 -10.41 -19.84 -3.81
C ALA A 44 -9.24 -20.61 -3.13
N ALA A 45 -9.15 -20.59 -1.80
CA ALA A 45 -8.13 -21.31 -1.04
C ALA A 45 -8.18 -22.84 -1.24
N ARG A 46 -9.37 -23.44 -1.48
CA ARG A 46 -9.51 -24.86 -1.80
C ARG A 46 -8.85 -25.27 -3.12
N ARG A 47 -8.48 -24.32 -3.98
CA ARG A 47 -7.81 -24.55 -5.26
C ARG A 47 -6.29 -24.49 -5.14
N THR A 48 -5.74 -24.00 -4.04
CA THR A 48 -4.30 -23.95 -3.76
C THR A 48 -3.84 -25.34 -3.28
N ARG A 49 -3.10 -26.08 -4.10
CA ARG A 49 -2.65 -27.45 -3.82
C ARG A 49 -1.15 -27.61 -3.86
N THR A 50 -0.43 -26.75 -4.59
CA THR A 50 1.01 -26.82 -4.80
C THR A 50 1.72 -25.56 -4.28
N THR A 51 3.04 -25.65 -4.12
CA THR A 51 3.88 -24.48 -3.79
C THR A 51 3.78 -23.40 -4.88
N SER A 52 3.69 -23.80 -6.14
CA SER A 52 3.46 -22.89 -7.27
C SER A 52 2.09 -22.18 -7.18
N ASP A 53 1.03 -22.89 -6.79
CA ASP A 53 -0.27 -22.28 -6.54
C ASP A 53 -0.21 -21.27 -5.40
N PHE A 54 0.55 -21.60 -4.35
CA PHE A 54 0.67 -20.77 -3.16
C PHE A 54 1.44 -19.47 -3.41
N TYR A 55 2.59 -19.52 -4.12
CA TYR A 55 3.44 -18.33 -4.35
C TYR A 55 3.20 -17.63 -5.69
N ALA A 56 2.76 -18.34 -6.73
CA ALA A 56 2.67 -17.83 -8.11
C ALA A 56 1.31 -18.05 -8.78
N ALA A 57 0.28 -18.47 -8.05
CA ALA A 57 -1.05 -18.79 -8.60
C ALA A 57 -1.01 -19.74 -9.81
N GLY A 58 -0.06 -20.68 -9.85
CA GLY A 58 0.13 -21.63 -10.94
C GLY A 58 0.53 -21.00 -12.28
N GLY A 59 0.81 -19.70 -12.36
CA GLY A 59 1.18 -18.98 -13.58
C GLY A 59 0.06 -18.88 -14.63
N GLY A 60 -1.19 -19.18 -14.29
CA GLY A 60 -2.33 -19.27 -15.23
C GLY A 60 -3.21 -18.04 -15.32
N ILE A 61 -2.88 -16.92 -14.66
CA ILE A 61 -3.69 -15.71 -14.62
C ILE A 61 -3.50 -14.91 -15.92
N THR A 62 -4.61 -14.50 -16.57
CA THR A 62 -4.52 -13.68 -17.78
C THR A 62 -4.02 -12.27 -17.49
N GLY A 63 -3.43 -11.59 -18.50
CA GLY A 63 -2.93 -10.23 -18.34
C GLY A 63 -4.00 -9.22 -17.90
N PHE A 64 -5.27 -9.37 -18.34
CA PHE A 64 -6.38 -8.54 -17.89
C PHE A 64 -6.74 -8.79 -16.41
N GLN A 65 -6.90 -10.07 -16.03
CA GLN A 65 -7.20 -10.46 -14.65
C GLN A 65 -6.10 -10.00 -13.69
N ASN A 66 -4.84 -10.20 -14.09
CA ASN A 66 -3.71 -9.76 -13.28
C ASN A 66 -3.62 -8.23 -13.22
N GLY A 67 -3.92 -7.51 -14.30
CA GLY A 67 -4.00 -6.05 -14.29
C GLY A 67 -5.04 -5.54 -13.29
N LEU A 68 -6.21 -6.18 -13.23
CA LEU A 68 -7.24 -5.86 -12.26
C LEU A 68 -6.84 -6.27 -10.82
N ALA A 69 -6.14 -7.40 -10.67
CA ALA A 69 -5.61 -7.82 -9.37
C ALA A 69 -4.52 -6.86 -8.85
N ILE A 70 -3.62 -6.40 -9.72
CA ILE A 70 -2.60 -5.39 -9.41
C ILE A 70 -3.28 -4.07 -9.02
N ALA A 71 -4.25 -3.61 -9.81
CA ALA A 71 -5.04 -2.43 -9.46
C ALA A 71 -5.72 -2.61 -8.10
N GLY A 72 -6.28 -3.79 -7.84
CA GLY A 72 -6.82 -4.15 -6.55
C GLY A 72 -5.80 -4.06 -5.41
N ASP A 73 -4.59 -4.57 -5.55
CA ASP A 73 -3.55 -4.45 -4.54
C ASP A 73 -3.14 -2.99 -4.29
N TYR A 74 -3.12 -2.19 -5.34
CA TYR A 74 -2.68 -0.80 -5.30
C TYR A 74 -3.75 0.15 -4.79
N MET A 75 -5.02 -0.07 -5.15
CA MET A 75 -6.19 0.64 -4.61
C MET A 75 -6.49 0.15 -3.20
N SER A 76 -5.67 0.56 -2.24
CA SER A 76 -5.71 0.18 -0.82
C SER A 76 -6.48 1.19 0.04
N ALA A 77 -6.49 0.97 1.35
CA ALA A 77 -6.98 1.98 2.30
C ALA A 77 -6.28 3.33 2.12
N ALA A 78 -4.97 3.32 1.85
CA ALA A 78 -4.20 4.54 1.60
C ALA A 78 -4.75 5.31 0.40
N SER A 79 -5.10 4.61 -0.68
CA SER A 79 -5.64 5.27 -1.87
C SER A 79 -7.06 5.76 -1.67
N PHE A 80 -7.94 4.94 -1.08
CA PHE A 80 -9.35 5.31 -0.91
C PHE A 80 -9.56 6.27 0.27
N LEU A 81 -9.11 5.88 1.46
CA LEU A 81 -9.32 6.69 2.66
C LEU A 81 -8.29 7.82 2.75
N GLY A 82 -7.00 7.51 2.60
CA GLY A 82 -5.92 8.44 2.84
C GLY A 82 -5.80 9.55 1.79
N ILE A 83 -5.92 9.24 0.49
CA ILE A 83 -5.86 10.28 -0.57
C ILE A 83 -7.11 11.17 -0.52
N SER A 84 -8.30 10.58 -0.35
CA SER A 84 -9.53 11.37 -0.22
C SER A 84 -9.49 12.27 1.02
N ALA A 85 -8.92 11.78 2.13
CA ALA A 85 -8.70 12.58 3.34
C ALA A 85 -7.71 13.72 3.12
N GLN A 86 -6.63 13.48 2.40
CA GLN A 86 -5.64 14.53 2.10
C GLN A 86 -6.24 15.62 1.20
N ILE A 87 -7.03 15.24 0.21
CA ILE A 87 -7.76 16.20 -0.64
C ILE A 87 -8.81 16.95 0.20
N PHE A 88 -9.51 16.28 1.09
CA PHE A 88 -10.45 16.90 2.03
C PHE A 88 -9.76 17.96 2.92
N SER A 89 -8.56 17.66 3.43
CA SER A 89 -7.79 18.59 4.28
C SER A 89 -7.19 19.73 3.49
N ASP A 90 -6.42 19.43 2.44
CA ASP A 90 -5.50 20.36 1.78
C ASP A 90 -5.82 20.63 0.29
N GLY A 91 -6.92 20.08 -0.22
CA GLY A 91 -7.39 20.32 -1.58
C GLY A 91 -6.44 19.77 -2.64
N TYR A 92 -5.98 20.64 -3.53
CA TYR A 92 -5.10 20.31 -4.67
C TYR A 92 -3.84 19.55 -4.27
N ASP A 93 -3.24 19.86 -3.14
CA ASP A 93 -2.01 19.21 -2.68
C ASP A 93 -2.17 17.70 -2.45
N GLY A 94 -3.39 17.23 -2.19
CA GLY A 94 -3.66 15.79 -2.14
C GLY A 94 -3.37 15.05 -3.44
N LEU A 95 -3.33 15.75 -4.60
CA LEU A 95 -2.96 15.16 -5.89
C LEU A 95 -1.51 14.70 -5.96
N ILE A 96 -0.62 15.16 -5.10
CA ILE A 96 0.77 14.70 -5.05
C ILE A 96 0.84 13.18 -4.87
N TYR A 97 -0.10 12.61 -4.09
CA TYR A 97 -0.20 11.15 -3.94
C TYR A 97 -0.65 10.49 -5.23
N SER A 98 -1.74 10.96 -5.83
CA SER A 98 -2.31 10.36 -7.04
C SER A 98 -1.33 10.40 -8.19
N THR A 99 -0.71 11.55 -8.45
CA THR A 99 0.29 11.71 -9.52
C THR A 99 1.56 10.93 -9.23
N GLY A 100 2.12 11.04 -8.01
CA GLY A 100 3.34 10.35 -7.63
C GLY A 100 3.20 8.83 -7.74
N PHE A 101 2.11 8.26 -7.22
CA PHE A 101 1.84 6.83 -7.34
C PHE A 101 1.59 6.37 -8.78
N LEU A 102 0.95 7.18 -9.62
CA LEU A 102 0.62 6.79 -10.99
C LEU A 102 1.84 6.81 -11.92
N VAL A 103 2.72 7.80 -11.78
CA VAL A 103 3.89 7.98 -12.68
C VAL A 103 4.94 6.89 -12.53
N GLY A 104 4.90 6.09 -11.47
CA GLY A 104 5.76 4.92 -11.30
C GLY A 104 5.44 3.76 -12.25
N TRP A 105 4.20 3.65 -12.72
CA TRP A 105 3.76 2.53 -13.58
C TRP A 105 4.41 2.49 -14.96
N PRO A 106 4.66 3.59 -15.67
CA PRO A 106 5.46 3.60 -16.90
C PRO A 106 6.87 3.02 -16.70
N ILE A 107 7.53 3.27 -15.58
CA ILE A 107 8.84 2.68 -15.27
C ILE A 107 8.75 1.16 -15.19
N ILE A 108 7.73 0.64 -14.50
CA ILE A 108 7.49 -0.80 -14.41
C ILE A 108 7.17 -1.37 -15.80
N LEU A 109 6.33 -0.69 -16.57
CA LEU A 109 5.89 -1.14 -17.90
C LEU A 109 7.07 -1.32 -18.86
N PHE A 110 7.96 -0.34 -18.93
CA PHE A 110 9.03 -0.33 -19.92
C PHE A 110 10.32 -1.01 -19.45
N LEU A 111 10.62 -1.00 -18.15
CA LEU A 111 11.91 -1.45 -17.65
C LEU A 111 11.85 -2.77 -16.90
N LEU A 112 10.76 -3.08 -16.19
CA LEU A 112 10.77 -4.15 -15.20
C LEU A 112 9.85 -5.34 -15.49
N ALA A 113 8.60 -5.12 -15.91
CA ALA A 113 7.57 -6.16 -15.91
C ALA A 113 7.95 -7.43 -16.67
N GLU A 114 8.40 -7.31 -17.93
CA GLU A 114 8.81 -8.43 -18.75
C GLU A 114 10.05 -9.11 -18.19
N ARG A 115 11.08 -8.32 -17.81
CA ARG A 115 12.34 -8.82 -17.30
C ARG A 115 12.14 -9.54 -15.96
N PHE A 116 11.30 -8.97 -15.10
CA PHE A 116 10.97 -9.59 -13.82
C PHE A 116 10.26 -10.93 -14.02
N ARG A 117 9.31 -11.02 -14.96
CA ARG A 117 8.62 -12.27 -15.31
C ARG A 117 9.57 -13.33 -15.84
N ASN A 118 10.53 -12.94 -16.67
CA ASN A 118 11.47 -13.88 -17.30
C ASN A 118 12.58 -14.36 -16.35
N LEU A 119 12.96 -13.57 -15.34
CA LEU A 119 14.03 -13.88 -14.39
C LEU A 119 13.52 -14.50 -13.09
N GLY A 120 12.34 -14.08 -12.61
CA GLY A 120 11.81 -14.43 -11.29
C GLY A 120 11.19 -15.84 -11.26
N ARG A 121 11.16 -16.41 -10.05
CA ARG A 121 10.45 -17.65 -9.76
C ARG A 121 9.29 -17.39 -8.78
N TYR A 122 9.55 -16.79 -7.62
CA TYR A 122 8.56 -16.52 -6.59
C TYR A 122 8.70 -15.14 -5.95
N THR A 123 9.91 -14.64 -5.74
CA THR A 123 10.17 -13.45 -4.93
C THR A 123 11.03 -12.42 -5.66
N PHE A 124 11.05 -11.20 -5.09
CA PHE A 124 11.99 -10.15 -5.47
C PHE A 124 13.45 -10.64 -5.41
N ALA A 125 13.77 -11.44 -4.38
CA ALA A 125 15.12 -11.94 -4.17
C ALA A 125 15.61 -12.87 -5.31
N ASP A 126 14.71 -13.63 -5.94
CA ASP A 126 15.06 -14.48 -7.09
C ASP A 126 15.60 -13.64 -8.26
N VAL A 127 14.96 -12.52 -8.55
CA VAL A 127 15.39 -11.61 -9.62
C VAL A 127 16.68 -10.89 -9.26
N ALA A 128 16.73 -10.31 -8.05
CA ALA A 128 17.87 -9.55 -7.57
C ALA A 128 19.15 -10.40 -7.44
N SER A 129 19.01 -11.71 -7.11
CA SER A 129 20.14 -12.62 -6.91
C SER A 129 20.49 -13.48 -8.15
N PHE A 130 19.82 -13.29 -9.29
CA PHE A 130 19.91 -14.21 -10.43
C PHE A 130 21.35 -14.59 -10.82
N ARG A 131 22.25 -13.63 -10.95
CA ARG A 131 23.67 -13.84 -11.29
C ARG A 131 24.64 -13.65 -10.14
N PHE A 132 24.15 -13.18 -8.99
CA PHE A 132 24.98 -12.84 -7.83
C PHE A 132 25.08 -13.98 -6.82
N ALA A 133 25.91 -13.80 -5.79
CA ALA A 133 25.97 -14.73 -4.67
C ALA A 133 24.62 -14.77 -3.94
N GLN A 134 24.02 -15.96 -3.87
CA GLN A 134 22.65 -16.13 -3.42
C GLN A 134 22.46 -15.65 -1.97
N THR A 135 23.28 -16.15 -1.03
CA THR A 135 23.11 -15.87 0.41
C THR A 135 23.10 -14.38 0.76
N PRO A 136 24.09 -13.55 0.41
CA PRO A 136 24.12 -12.16 0.85
C PRO A 136 23.03 -11.32 0.18
N VAL A 137 22.72 -11.59 -1.10
CA VAL A 137 21.69 -10.83 -1.83
C VAL A 137 20.29 -11.21 -1.37
N ARG A 138 20.02 -12.50 -1.10
CA ARG A 138 18.73 -12.94 -0.54
C ARG A 138 18.50 -12.41 0.87
N LEU A 139 19.53 -12.35 1.71
CA LEU A 139 19.41 -11.74 3.04
C LEU A 139 19.06 -10.26 2.94
N PHE A 140 19.79 -9.49 2.13
CA PHE A 140 19.45 -8.09 1.87
C PHE A 140 18.00 -7.94 1.38
N ALA A 141 17.62 -8.70 0.34
CA ALA A 141 16.29 -8.63 -0.27
C ALA A 141 15.18 -8.98 0.72
N ALA A 142 15.39 -9.99 1.59
CA ALA A 142 14.45 -10.39 2.61
C ALA A 142 14.27 -9.31 3.69
N PHE A 143 15.37 -8.75 4.22
CA PHE A 143 15.29 -7.66 5.20
C PHE A 143 14.65 -6.40 4.64
N SER A 144 14.99 -6.02 3.41
CA SER A 144 14.35 -4.88 2.73
C SER A 144 12.86 -5.13 2.50
N THR A 145 12.48 -6.33 2.07
CA THR A 145 11.08 -6.74 1.92
C THR A 145 10.32 -6.63 3.23
N LEU A 146 10.89 -7.15 4.34
CA LEU A 146 10.27 -7.09 5.66
C LEU A 146 10.08 -5.65 6.14
N ALA A 147 11.07 -4.77 5.93
CA ALA A 147 10.95 -3.36 6.29
C ALA A 147 9.82 -2.68 5.52
N VAL A 148 9.77 -2.82 4.19
CA VAL A 148 8.72 -2.25 3.34
C VAL A 148 7.33 -2.80 3.73
N VAL A 149 7.22 -4.12 3.91
CA VAL A 149 5.96 -4.78 4.28
C VAL A 149 5.47 -4.29 5.63
N LEU A 150 6.35 -4.15 6.63
CA LEU A 150 5.98 -3.73 7.97
C LEU A 150 5.41 -2.30 7.96
N PHE A 151 6.09 -1.33 7.34
CA PHE A 151 5.59 0.04 7.24
C PHE A 151 4.24 0.12 6.53
N TYR A 152 4.06 -0.68 5.48
CA TYR A 152 2.79 -0.71 4.77
C TYR A 152 1.67 -1.37 5.60
N LEU A 153 1.99 -2.43 6.37
CA LEU A 153 1.02 -3.08 7.27
C LEU A 153 0.53 -2.14 8.37
N ILE A 154 1.41 -1.29 8.94
CA ILE A 154 1.03 -0.28 9.94
C ILE A 154 -0.09 0.61 9.38
N ALA A 155 0.09 1.13 8.17
CA ALA A 155 -0.91 1.97 7.51
C ALA A 155 -2.26 1.27 7.34
N GLN A 156 -2.25 -0.02 6.96
CA GLN A 156 -3.47 -0.81 6.83
C GLN A 156 -4.15 -1.04 8.19
N MET A 157 -3.39 -1.25 9.27
CA MET A 157 -3.93 -1.39 10.63
C MET A 157 -4.57 -0.09 11.12
N VAL A 158 -3.95 1.06 10.85
CA VAL A 158 -4.51 2.38 11.19
C VAL A 158 -5.86 2.58 10.49
N GLY A 159 -5.92 2.43 9.18
CA GLY A 159 -7.17 2.62 8.42
C GLY A 159 -8.28 1.65 8.84
N ALA A 160 -7.95 0.39 9.08
CA ALA A 160 -8.92 -0.61 9.52
C ALA A 160 -9.40 -0.37 10.96
N GLY A 161 -8.50 0.02 11.87
CA GLY A 161 -8.84 0.35 13.25
C GLY A 161 -9.81 1.53 13.34
N GLN A 162 -9.54 2.61 12.62
CA GLN A 162 -10.41 3.79 12.56
C GLN A 162 -11.78 3.46 11.95
N LEU A 163 -11.81 2.63 10.90
CA LEU A 163 -13.06 2.20 10.26
C LEU A 163 -13.93 1.37 11.22
N ILE A 164 -13.35 0.42 11.94
CA ILE A 164 -14.08 -0.40 12.93
C ILE A 164 -14.48 0.43 14.14
N GLN A 165 -13.65 1.35 14.60
CA GLN A 165 -14.00 2.31 15.64
C GLN A 165 -15.25 3.12 15.24
N LEU A 166 -15.27 3.67 14.03
CA LEU A 166 -16.39 4.47 13.53
C LEU A 166 -17.69 3.65 13.44
N LEU A 167 -17.63 2.42 12.93
CA LEU A 167 -18.81 1.58 12.72
C LEU A 167 -19.41 1.02 14.01
N PHE A 168 -18.55 0.60 14.93
CA PHE A 168 -18.97 -0.14 16.13
C PHE A 168 -18.91 0.70 17.42
N GLY A 169 -18.34 1.91 17.38
CA GLY A 169 -18.16 2.74 18.58
C GLY A 169 -17.17 2.16 19.59
N LEU A 170 -16.27 1.27 19.17
CA LEU A 170 -15.29 0.62 20.02
C LEU A 170 -14.08 1.55 20.27
N PRO A 171 -13.38 1.43 21.43
CA PRO A 171 -12.09 2.07 21.61
C PRO A 171 -11.10 1.60 20.53
N TYR A 172 -10.31 2.53 19.99
CA TYR A 172 -9.42 2.28 18.84
C TYR A 172 -8.49 1.05 19.03
N ALA A 173 -7.85 0.94 20.19
CA ALA A 173 -6.95 -0.19 20.47
C ALA A 173 -7.63 -1.55 20.36
N PHE A 174 -8.89 -1.67 20.85
CA PHE A 174 -9.68 -2.89 20.70
C PHE A 174 -10.04 -3.15 19.23
N ALA A 175 -10.42 -2.10 18.50
CA ALA A 175 -10.71 -2.21 17.07
C ALA A 175 -9.51 -2.76 16.30
N VAL A 176 -8.30 -2.24 16.53
CA VAL A 176 -7.07 -2.69 15.87
C VAL A 176 -6.74 -4.15 16.22
N VAL A 177 -6.90 -4.56 17.48
CA VAL A 177 -6.65 -5.96 17.89
C VAL A 177 -7.63 -6.92 17.20
N ILE A 178 -8.94 -6.59 17.20
CA ILE A 178 -9.96 -7.41 16.51
C ILE A 178 -9.62 -7.56 15.03
N VAL A 179 -9.32 -6.44 14.38
CA VAL A 179 -8.93 -6.42 12.97
C VAL A 179 -7.68 -7.26 12.71
N GLY A 180 -6.63 -7.08 13.52
CA GLY A 180 -5.39 -7.82 13.38
C GLY A 180 -5.57 -9.33 13.53
N VAL A 181 -6.39 -9.78 14.48
CA VAL A 181 -6.74 -11.20 14.63
C VAL A 181 -7.49 -11.72 13.42
N LEU A 182 -8.52 -10.99 12.95
CA LEU A 182 -9.29 -11.38 11.77
C LEU A 182 -8.40 -11.47 10.52
N MET A 183 -7.51 -10.50 10.32
CA MET A 183 -6.57 -10.50 9.19
C MET A 183 -5.58 -11.64 9.27
N THR A 184 -5.06 -11.95 10.46
CA THR A 184 -4.15 -13.09 10.66
C THR A 184 -4.82 -14.40 10.29
N LEU A 185 -6.05 -14.63 10.77
CA LEU A 185 -6.84 -15.82 10.41
C LEU A 185 -7.09 -15.90 8.89
N TYR A 186 -7.40 -14.76 8.27
CA TYR A 186 -7.62 -14.70 6.83
C TYR A 186 -6.37 -15.10 6.03
N VAL A 187 -5.19 -14.57 6.41
CA VAL A 187 -3.94 -14.78 5.68
C VAL A 187 -3.43 -16.21 5.85
N MET A 188 -3.59 -16.80 7.03
CA MET A 188 -3.10 -18.16 7.31
C MET A 188 -3.67 -19.24 6.38
N PHE A 189 -4.85 -19.03 5.83
CA PHE A 189 -5.53 -19.99 4.95
C PHE A 189 -5.49 -19.60 3.47
N GLY A 190 -5.02 -18.37 3.14
CA GLY A 190 -4.89 -17.87 1.77
C GLY A 190 -3.55 -18.25 1.13
N GLY A 191 -3.53 -18.25 -0.21
CA GLY A 191 -2.31 -18.31 -1.02
C GLY A 191 -2.48 -17.33 -2.18
N MET A 192 -1.55 -17.28 -3.13
CA MET A 192 -1.57 -16.32 -4.24
C MET A 192 -2.84 -16.44 -5.11
N ILE A 193 -3.37 -17.66 -5.32
CA ILE A 193 -4.65 -17.85 -6.04
C ILE A 193 -5.79 -17.14 -5.31
N ALA A 194 -5.91 -17.38 -4.00
CA ALA A 194 -6.98 -16.78 -3.21
C ALA A 194 -6.86 -15.26 -3.17
N THR A 195 -5.65 -14.72 -2.93
CA THR A 195 -5.41 -13.29 -2.93
C THR A 195 -5.70 -12.65 -4.28
N THR A 196 -5.37 -13.31 -5.40
CA THR A 196 -5.63 -12.79 -6.74
C THR A 196 -7.12 -12.61 -7.01
N TRP A 197 -7.94 -13.63 -6.74
CA TRP A 197 -9.39 -13.54 -6.96
C TRP A 197 -10.07 -12.53 -6.04
N VAL A 198 -9.64 -12.48 -4.78
CA VAL A 198 -10.16 -11.47 -3.84
C VAL A 198 -9.79 -10.06 -4.28
N GLN A 199 -8.58 -9.83 -4.76
CA GLN A 199 -8.14 -8.54 -5.30
C GLN A 199 -8.95 -8.13 -6.54
N ILE A 200 -9.25 -9.06 -7.44
CA ILE A 200 -10.09 -8.79 -8.62
C ILE A 200 -11.50 -8.34 -8.20
N ILE A 201 -12.14 -9.11 -7.32
CA ILE A 201 -13.51 -8.82 -6.88
C ILE A 201 -13.57 -7.48 -6.15
N LYS A 202 -12.65 -7.24 -5.21
CA LYS A 202 -12.61 -5.98 -4.48
C LYS A 202 -12.33 -4.78 -5.39
N ALA A 203 -11.46 -4.94 -6.41
CA ALA A 203 -11.17 -3.87 -7.35
C ALA A 203 -12.43 -3.43 -8.10
N VAL A 204 -13.22 -4.38 -8.58
CA VAL A 204 -14.50 -4.10 -9.26
C VAL A 204 -15.46 -3.39 -8.30
N LEU A 205 -15.59 -3.88 -7.08
CA LEU A 205 -16.50 -3.30 -6.08
C LEU A 205 -16.06 -1.90 -5.66
N LEU A 206 -14.77 -1.69 -5.42
CA LEU A 206 -14.23 -0.38 -5.01
C LEU A 206 -14.36 0.65 -6.14
N LEU A 207 -14.04 0.27 -7.39
CA LEU A 207 -14.26 1.12 -8.55
C LEU A 207 -15.74 1.47 -8.72
N GLY A 208 -16.62 0.49 -8.56
CA GLY A 208 -18.08 0.70 -8.61
C GLY A 208 -18.56 1.67 -7.53
N CYS A 209 -18.17 1.45 -6.27
CA CYS A 209 -18.48 2.36 -5.16
C CYS A 209 -17.97 3.79 -5.42
N ALA A 210 -16.70 3.93 -5.76
CA ALA A 210 -16.09 5.23 -5.99
C ALA A 210 -16.75 5.95 -7.18
N THR A 211 -17.11 5.21 -8.24
CA THR A 211 -17.84 5.77 -9.38
C THR A 211 -19.21 6.31 -8.96
N VAL A 212 -19.99 5.52 -8.21
CA VAL A 212 -21.30 5.96 -7.70
C VAL A 212 -21.16 7.19 -6.82
N MET A 213 -20.18 7.20 -5.92
CA MET A 213 -19.90 8.35 -5.06
C MET A 213 -19.55 9.60 -5.87
N ALA A 214 -18.65 9.47 -6.84
CA ALA A 214 -18.24 10.60 -7.68
C ALA A 214 -19.39 11.13 -8.55
N ILE A 215 -20.21 10.25 -9.11
CA ILE A 215 -21.42 10.64 -9.84
C ILE A 215 -22.41 11.38 -8.93
N ALA A 216 -22.64 10.89 -7.71
CA ALA A 216 -23.53 11.54 -6.76
C ALA A 216 -23.02 12.94 -6.34
N VAL A 217 -21.71 13.08 -6.12
CA VAL A 217 -21.07 14.39 -5.84
C VAL A 217 -21.28 15.35 -7.03
N LEU A 218 -20.97 14.90 -8.24
CA LEU A 218 -21.14 15.74 -9.44
C LEU A 218 -22.61 16.10 -9.69
N ALA A 219 -23.54 15.17 -9.47
CA ALA A 219 -24.98 15.43 -9.59
C ALA A 219 -25.47 16.50 -8.58
N SER A 220 -24.85 16.61 -7.40
CA SER A 220 -25.18 17.64 -6.40
C SER A 220 -24.78 19.07 -6.83
N VAL A 221 -24.00 19.19 -7.90
CA VAL A 221 -23.52 20.46 -8.48
C VAL A 221 -23.82 20.53 -9.98
N ASP A 222 -24.91 19.90 -10.42
CA ASP A 222 -25.39 19.89 -11.82
C ASP A 222 -24.31 19.43 -12.83
N PHE A 223 -23.46 18.47 -12.44
CA PHE A 223 -22.34 17.95 -13.22
C PHE A 223 -21.29 19.01 -13.63
N SER A 224 -21.20 20.12 -12.88
CA SER A 224 -20.21 21.17 -13.10
C SER A 224 -19.02 21.02 -12.16
N PRO A 225 -17.82 20.63 -12.64
CA PRO A 225 -16.61 20.61 -11.81
C PRO A 225 -16.26 22.01 -11.25
N ASP A 226 -16.47 23.06 -12.04
CA ASP A 226 -16.22 24.44 -11.60
C ASP A 226 -17.11 24.82 -10.41
N ALA A 227 -18.39 24.41 -10.42
CA ALA A 227 -19.29 24.62 -9.30
C ALA A 227 -18.86 23.81 -8.05
N LEU A 228 -18.34 22.60 -8.22
CA LEU A 228 -17.80 21.81 -7.11
C LEU A 228 -16.62 22.53 -6.44
N PHE A 229 -15.66 23.01 -7.24
CA PHE A 229 -14.49 23.71 -6.72
C PHE A 229 -14.86 25.06 -6.08
N ALA A 230 -15.75 25.83 -6.71
CA ALA A 230 -16.24 27.10 -6.14
C ALA A 230 -16.91 26.89 -4.78
N ARG A 231 -17.79 25.89 -4.63
CA ARG A 231 -18.43 25.56 -3.35
C ARG A 231 -17.42 25.09 -2.30
N ALA A 232 -16.41 24.30 -2.70
CA ALA A 232 -15.38 23.86 -1.77
C ALA A 232 -14.56 25.03 -1.24
N VAL A 233 -14.21 26.00 -2.10
CA VAL A 233 -13.55 27.27 -1.71
C VAL A 233 -14.43 28.06 -0.75
N GLU A 234 -15.73 28.18 -1.03
CA GLU A 234 -16.69 28.89 -0.17
C GLU A 234 -16.77 28.25 1.22
N VAL A 235 -16.88 26.91 1.30
CA VAL A 235 -16.91 26.17 2.56
C VAL A 235 -15.62 26.39 3.36
N LYS A 236 -14.45 26.28 2.76
CA LYS A 236 -13.16 26.53 3.44
C LYS A 236 -13.00 27.98 3.87
N THR A 237 -13.50 28.93 3.07
CA THR A 237 -13.53 30.36 3.44
C THR A 237 -14.41 30.57 4.67
N SER A 238 -15.61 30.01 4.68
CA SER A 238 -16.56 30.14 5.80
C SER A 238 -16.01 29.52 7.08
N LEU A 239 -15.33 28.36 6.99
CA LEU A 239 -14.65 27.74 8.13
C LEU A 239 -13.51 28.59 8.69
N ALA A 240 -12.69 29.19 7.81
CA ALA A 240 -11.62 30.07 8.24
C ALA A 240 -12.17 31.34 8.94
N ALA A 241 -13.25 31.90 8.43
CA ALA A 241 -13.93 33.03 9.04
C ALA A 241 -14.54 32.66 10.41
N ALA A 242 -15.20 31.51 10.51
CA ALA A 242 -15.73 30.99 11.79
C ALA A 242 -14.62 30.73 12.83
N GLY A 243 -13.41 30.34 12.36
CA GLY A 243 -12.21 30.19 13.18
C GLY A 243 -11.51 31.51 13.57
N GLY A 244 -12.13 32.68 13.29
CA GLY A 244 -11.63 34.00 13.68
C GLY A 244 -10.64 34.65 12.72
N ALA A 245 -10.47 34.12 11.49
CA ALA A 245 -9.65 34.77 10.47
C ALA A 245 -10.32 36.10 10.00
N THR A 246 -9.50 37.08 9.62
CA THR A 246 -10.02 38.30 8.97
C THR A 246 -10.68 37.93 7.64
N ALA A 247 -11.56 38.78 7.11
CA ALA A 247 -12.25 38.52 5.85
C ALA A 247 -11.27 38.26 4.68
N GLY A 248 -10.16 39.01 4.64
CA GLY A 248 -9.10 38.81 3.63
C GLY A 248 -8.39 37.48 3.80
N ASP A 249 -7.92 37.14 5.00
CA ASP A 249 -7.23 35.89 5.31
C ASP A 249 -8.15 34.68 5.10
N ALA A 250 -9.44 34.80 5.42
CA ALA A 250 -10.41 33.72 5.20
C ALA A 250 -10.57 33.38 3.71
N VAL A 251 -10.67 34.39 2.85
CA VAL A 251 -10.74 34.23 1.38
C VAL A 251 -9.44 33.61 0.86
N GLU A 252 -8.28 34.07 1.32
CA GLU A 252 -6.99 33.51 0.93
C GLU A 252 -6.87 32.03 1.32
N ARG A 253 -7.20 31.69 2.58
CA ARG A 253 -7.24 30.29 3.05
C ARG A 253 -8.23 29.43 2.27
N GLY A 254 -9.41 29.97 1.94
CA GLY A 254 -10.37 29.27 1.11
C GLY A 254 -9.83 28.97 -0.30
N ARG A 255 -9.17 29.94 -0.93
CA ARG A 255 -8.58 29.81 -2.26
C ARG A 255 -7.32 28.92 -2.29
N SER A 256 -6.57 28.86 -1.20
CA SER A 256 -5.33 28.08 -1.11
C SER A 256 -5.54 26.59 -1.41
N ILE A 257 -6.75 26.04 -1.18
CA ILE A 257 -7.05 24.65 -1.50
C ILE A 257 -7.03 24.34 -3.01
N MET A 258 -7.00 25.36 -3.86
CA MET A 258 -6.93 25.19 -5.32
C MET A 258 -5.51 25.26 -5.87
N GLY A 259 -4.50 25.40 -5.02
CA GLY A 259 -3.10 25.49 -5.41
C GLY A 259 -2.18 24.65 -4.49
N PRO A 260 -0.91 24.54 -4.84
CA PRO A 260 0.08 23.84 -4.03
C PRO A 260 0.50 24.65 -2.81
N GLY A 261 1.03 23.95 -1.78
CA GLY A 261 1.68 24.56 -0.62
C GLY A 261 0.92 24.45 0.69
N ASN A 262 -0.22 23.74 0.72
CA ASN A 262 -0.93 23.46 1.98
C ASN A 262 -0.35 22.26 2.73
N PHE A 263 -0.02 21.18 2.00
CA PHE A 263 0.54 19.96 2.59
C PHE A 263 2.07 20.00 2.64
N ILE A 264 2.73 20.26 1.52
CA ILE A 264 4.19 20.33 1.44
C ILE A 264 4.60 21.70 0.88
N ARG A 265 5.23 22.53 1.72
CA ARG A 265 5.66 23.90 1.36
C ARG A 265 7.10 23.94 0.83
N ASP A 266 7.96 23.04 1.31
CA ASP A 266 9.37 23.00 0.92
C ASP A 266 9.54 22.24 -0.39
N PRO A 267 10.20 22.83 -1.42
CA PRO A 267 10.43 22.18 -2.71
C PRO A 267 11.24 20.89 -2.63
N ILE A 268 12.23 20.81 -1.72
CA ILE A 268 13.06 19.62 -1.55
C ILE A 268 12.21 18.48 -1.01
N SER A 269 11.37 18.76 -0.02
CA SER A 269 10.39 17.80 0.50
C SER A 269 9.42 17.33 -0.59
N ALA A 270 8.90 18.23 -1.43
CA ALA A 270 7.96 17.88 -2.49
C ALA A 270 8.59 16.98 -3.55
N ILE A 271 9.80 17.30 -4.02
CA ILE A 271 10.56 16.49 -4.97
C ILE A 271 10.90 15.13 -4.35
N SER A 272 11.42 15.13 -3.13
CA SER A 272 11.79 13.90 -2.40
C SER A 272 10.58 12.98 -2.20
N PHE A 273 9.44 13.56 -1.85
CA PHE A 273 8.20 12.83 -1.68
C PHE A 273 7.68 12.26 -3.00
N GLY A 274 7.66 13.05 -4.06
CA GLY A 274 7.31 12.59 -5.41
C GLY A 274 8.23 11.45 -5.90
N MET A 275 9.54 11.56 -5.66
CA MET A 275 10.51 10.50 -5.96
C MET A 275 10.22 9.22 -5.17
N ALA A 276 9.87 9.32 -3.89
CA ALA A 276 9.47 8.18 -3.07
C ALA A 276 8.30 7.42 -3.69
N LEU A 277 7.23 8.12 -4.04
CA LEU A 277 6.01 7.53 -4.60
C LEU A 277 6.27 6.91 -5.98
N MET A 278 6.96 7.62 -6.86
CA MET A 278 7.23 7.20 -8.24
C MET A 278 8.14 5.98 -8.30
N PHE A 279 9.32 6.06 -7.71
CA PHE A 279 10.32 4.99 -7.78
C PHE A 279 10.04 3.86 -6.79
N GLY A 280 9.38 4.16 -5.66
CA GLY A 280 8.93 3.17 -4.70
C GLY A 280 7.94 2.19 -5.30
N THR A 281 7.02 2.65 -6.15
CA THR A 281 6.09 1.81 -6.89
C THR A 281 6.82 0.65 -7.60
N ALA A 282 7.96 0.93 -8.22
CA ALA A 282 8.78 -0.06 -8.93
C ALA A 282 9.62 -0.96 -8.01
N GLY A 283 9.66 -0.68 -6.71
CA GLY A 283 10.41 -1.45 -5.71
C GLY A 283 9.56 -2.26 -4.73
N LEU A 284 8.23 -2.26 -4.85
CA LEU A 284 7.34 -2.95 -3.92
C LEU A 284 7.32 -4.47 -4.13
N PRO A 285 7.77 -5.28 -3.16
CA PRO A 285 7.89 -6.74 -3.35
C PRO A 285 6.56 -7.43 -3.67
N HIS A 286 5.47 -7.09 -2.99
CA HIS A 286 4.15 -7.70 -3.20
C HIS A 286 3.55 -7.38 -4.58
N ILE A 287 3.84 -6.20 -5.15
CA ILE A 287 3.44 -5.84 -6.52
C ILE A 287 4.29 -6.59 -7.54
N LEU A 288 5.60 -6.66 -7.33
CA LEU A 288 6.53 -7.35 -8.21
C LEU A 288 6.21 -8.85 -8.32
N MET A 289 5.80 -9.50 -7.24
CA MET A 289 5.37 -10.89 -7.24
C MET A 289 4.17 -11.16 -8.18
N ARG A 290 3.34 -10.16 -8.46
CA ARG A 290 2.21 -10.30 -9.40
C ARG A 290 2.64 -10.57 -10.84
N PHE A 291 3.85 -10.17 -11.24
CA PHE A 291 4.34 -10.46 -12.59
C PHE A 291 4.69 -11.94 -12.81
N ILE A 292 4.84 -12.71 -11.74
CA ILE A 292 5.11 -14.15 -11.80
C ILE A 292 3.82 -14.98 -11.96
N THR A 293 2.65 -14.39 -11.66
CA THR A 293 1.36 -15.09 -11.71
C THR A 293 0.81 -15.29 -13.14
N VAL A 294 1.41 -14.64 -14.12
CA VAL A 294 1.00 -14.71 -15.54
C VAL A 294 1.86 -15.68 -16.34
N PRO A 295 1.36 -16.23 -17.48
CA PRO A 295 2.07 -17.27 -18.23
C PRO A 295 3.36 -16.78 -18.91
N ASP A 296 3.41 -15.52 -19.36
CA ASP A 296 4.52 -15.00 -20.16
C ASP A 296 4.76 -13.50 -19.97
N ALA A 297 5.86 -13.01 -20.54
CA ALA A 297 6.27 -11.61 -20.48
C ALA A 297 5.26 -10.65 -21.13
N LYS A 298 4.60 -11.06 -22.22
CA LYS A 298 3.57 -10.26 -22.91
C LYS A 298 2.35 -10.08 -22.02
N ALA A 299 1.94 -11.13 -21.31
CA ALA A 299 0.86 -11.05 -20.33
C ALA A 299 1.25 -10.16 -19.14
N ALA A 300 2.52 -10.20 -18.67
CA ALA A 300 3.02 -9.30 -17.63
C ALA A 300 2.94 -7.83 -18.06
N ARG A 301 3.41 -7.48 -19.25
CA ARG A 301 3.30 -6.12 -19.82
C ARG A 301 1.83 -5.68 -19.95
N LYS A 302 0.97 -6.56 -20.49
CA LYS A 302 -0.47 -6.29 -20.62
C LYS A 302 -1.13 -6.04 -19.27
N SER A 303 -0.68 -6.74 -18.21
CA SER A 303 -1.16 -6.52 -16.84
C SER A 303 -0.87 -5.10 -16.36
N VAL A 304 0.34 -4.59 -16.60
CA VAL A 304 0.72 -3.21 -16.19
C VAL A 304 -0.11 -2.17 -16.91
N LEU A 305 -0.35 -2.35 -18.22
CA LEU A 305 -1.17 -1.42 -19.00
C LEU A 305 -2.59 -1.31 -18.43
N TRP A 306 -3.23 -2.45 -18.15
CA TRP A 306 -4.56 -2.47 -17.54
C TRP A 306 -4.56 -1.90 -16.13
N ALA A 307 -3.57 -2.26 -15.31
CA ALA A 307 -3.44 -1.73 -13.96
C ALA A 307 -3.31 -0.21 -13.97
N THR A 308 -2.46 0.36 -14.83
CA THR A 308 -2.26 1.81 -14.97
C THR A 308 -3.57 2.52 -15.31
N GLY A 309 -4.34 1.97 -16.25
CA GLY A 309 -5.65 2.53 -16.64
C GLY A 309 -6.66 2.54 -15.49
N TRP A 310 -6.80 1.41 -14.77
CA TRP A 310 -7.75 1.30 -13.65
C TRP A 310 -7.34 2.17 -12.46
N ILE A 311 -6.05 2.22 -12.13
CA ILE A 311 -5.51 3.06 -11.05
C ILE A 311 -5.69 4.55 -11.38
N GLY A 312 -5.37 4.95 -12.61
CA GLY A 312 -5.57 6.34 -13.06
C GLY A 312 -7.03 6.77 -12.98
N TYR A 313 -7.95 5.93 -13.46
CA TYR A 313 -9.39 6.17 -13.32
C TYR A 313 -9.80 6.33 -11.85
N PHE A 314 -9.33 5.43 -10.99
CA PHE A 314 -9.63 5.48 -9.56
C PHE A 314 -9.14 6.79 -8.91
N TYR A 315 -7.97 7.28 -9.30
CA TYR A 315 -7.45 8.53 -8.74
C TYR A 315 -8.24 9.77 -9.18
N LEU A 316 -8.83 9.76 -10.37
CA LEU A 316 -9.80 10.80 -10.75
C LEU A 316 -11.04 10.76 -9.85
N LEU A 317 -11.51 9.56 -9.52
CA LEU A 317 -12.65 9.41 -8.60
C LEU A 317 -12.33 9.89 -7.19
N THR A 318 -11.16 9.55 -6.64
CA THR A 318 -10.76 9.99 -5.28
C THR A 318 -10.60 11.50 -5.18
N PHE A 319 -10.22 12.15 -6.27
CA PHE A 319 -10.17 13.62 -6.34
C PHE A 319 -11.57 14.24 -6.19
N ILE A 320 -12.53 13.75 -6.97
CA ILE A 320 -13.93 14.20 -6.87
C ILE A 320 -14.52 13.89 -5.49
N ILE A 321 -14.24 12.71 -4.94
CA ILE A 321 -14.70 12.29 -3.60
C ILE A 321 -14.13 13.21 -2.52
N GLY A 322 -12.85 13.57 -2.57
CA GLY A 322 -12.22 14.47 -1.61
C GLY A 322 -12.85 15.87 -1.61
N PHE A 323 -13.03 16.48 -2.79
CA PHE A 323 -13.72 17.77 -2.91
C PHE A 323 -15.20 17.67 -2.54
N GLY A 324 -15.88 16.58 -2.92
CA GLY A 324 -17.25 16.31 -2.49
C GLY A 324 -17.38 16.21 -0.97
N ALA A 325 -16.39 15.62 -0.29
CA ALA A 325 -16.36 15.58 1.16
C ALA A 325 -16.19 16.97 1.78
N ILE A 326 -15.37 17.87 1.20
CA ILE A 326 -15.30 19.27 1.66
C ILE A 326 -16.71 19.90 1.63
N VAL A 327 -17.45 19.73 0.54
CA VAL A 327 -18.75 20.38 0.35
C VAL A 327 -19.86 19.77 1.22
N MET A 328 -19.93 18.42 1.33
CA MET A 328 -21.07 17.74 1.90
C MET A 328 -20.86 17.25 3.34
N VAL A 329 -19.60 17.04 3.76
CA VAL A 329 -19.29 16.49 5.09
C VAL A 329 -18.99 17.62 6.08
N THR A 330 -18.15 18.58 5.69
CA THR A 330 -17.72 19.66 6.58
C THR A 330 -18.88 20.55 7.07
N THR A 331 -19.91 20.72 6.25
CA THR A 331 -21.08 21.56 6.55
C THR A 331 -22.10 20.87 7.46
N ASN A 332 -21.94 19.59 7.77
CA ASN A 332 -22.89 18.82 8.55
C ASN A 332 -22.34 18.46 9.94
N PRO A 333 -22.86 19.07 11.03
CA PRO A 333 -22.40 18.81 12.41
C PRO A 333 -22.52 17.33 12.83
N ALA A 334 -23.37 16.53 12.18
CA ALA A 334 -23.52 15.11 12.49
C ALA A 334 -22.24 14.30 12.26
N PHE A 335 -21.33 14.79 11.41
CA PHE A 335 -20.06 14.15 11.08
C PHE A 335 -18.87 14.70 11.86
N LEU A 336 -19.08 15.73 12.68
CA LEU A 336 -18.02 16.42 13.41
C LEU A 336 -18.07 16.06 14.90
N ASP A 337 -16.90 16.01 15.51
CA ASP A 337 -16.74 15.97 16.96
C ASP A 337 -16.89 17.39 17.56
N PRO A 338 -17.06 17.54 18.88
CA PRO A 338 -17.22 18.84 19.54
C PRO A 338 -16.06 19.83 19.32
N ASP A 339 -14.87 19.32 19.02
CA ASP A 339 -13.67 20.11 18.68
C ASP A 339 -13.60 20.54 17.20
N GLY A 340 -14.59 20.13 16.38
CA GLY A 340 -14.68 20.44 14.96
C GLY A 340 -13.92 19.46 14.06
N GLY A 341 -13.25 18.46 14.63
CA GLY A 341 -12.63 17.36 13.86
C GLY A 341 -13.64 16.38 13.28
N LEU A 342 -13.23 15.57 12.31
CA LEU A 342 -14.08 14.49 11.79
C LEU A 342 -14.20 13.35 12.80
N ARG A 343 -15.40 12.85 13.04
CA ARG A 343 -15.63 11.65 13.85
C ARG A 343 -14.87 10.45 13.30
N GLY A 344 -14.08 9.81 14.16
CA GLY A 344 -13.24 8.69 13.78
C GLY A 344 -11.95 9.06 13.04
N GLY A 345 -11.62 10.35 12.99
CA GLY A 345 -10.38 10.88 12.42
C GLY A 345 -10.47 11.26 10.94
N GLY A 346 -9.46 12.00 10.47
CA GLY A 346 -9.42 12.59 9.13
C GLY A 346 -9.55 11.57 7.98
N ASN A 347 -9.06 10.34 8.17
CA ASN A 347 -9.15 9.28 7.15
C ASN A 347 -10.61 8.85 6.85
N MET A 348 -11.59 9.25 7.66
CA MET A 348 -12.99 8.86 7.50
C MET A 348 -13.79 9.79 6.57
N ALA A 349 -13.18 10.77 5.93
CA ALA A 349 -13.86 11.74 5.06
C ALA A 349 -14.71 11.06 3.95
N ALA A 350 -14.14 10.08 3.24
CA ALA A 350 -14.86 9.32 2.21
C ALA A 350 -16.01 8.47 2.79
N ILE A 351 -15.87 7.98 4.01
CA ILE A 351 -16.90 7.17 4.69
C ILE A 351 -18.08 8.04 5.12
N HIS A 352 -17.80 9.23 5.67
CA HIS A 352 -18.84 10.20 5.97
C HIS A 352 -19.55 10.72 4.72
N LEU A 353 -18.81 10.91 3.62
CA LEU A 353 -19.40 11.26 2.33
C LEU A 353 -20.36 10.17 1.85
N ALA A 354 -20.01 8.90 1.99
CA ALA A 354 -20.94 7.80 1.67
C ALA A 354 -22.22 7.88 2.49
N THR A 355 -22.14 8.24 3.78
CA THR A 355 -23.31 8.45 4.63
C THR A 355 -24.14 9.64 4.14
N ALA A 356 -23.50 10.74 3.76
CA ALA A 356 -24.19 11.94 3.25
C ALA A 356 -24.95 11.66 1.94
N ILE A 357 -24.41 10.80 1.08
CA ILE A 357 -24.99 10.43 -0.23
C ILE A 357 -26.13 9.42 -0.09
N GLY A 358 -25.95 8.35 0.67
CA GLY A 358 -26.87 7.20 0.66
C GLY A 358 -27.26 6.66 2.04
N GLY A 359 -27.03 7.45 3.10
CA GLY A 359 -27.41 7.09 4.46
C GLY A 359 -26.69 5.82 4.99
N ASN A 360 -27.31 5.20 5.99
CA ASN A 360 -26.70 4.10 6.74
C ASN A 360 -26.45 2.83 5.91
N LEU A 361 -27.27 2.54 4.92
CA LEU A 361 -27.09 1.36 4.07
C LEU A 361 -25.87 1.51 3.17
N PHE A 362 -25.69 2.69 2.57
CA PHE A 362 -24.54 2.97 1.73
C PHE A 362 -23.26 3.11 2.55
N LEU A 363 -23.34 3.70 3.75
CA LEU A 363 -22.25 3.67 4.74
C LEU A 363 -21.77 2.23 4.99
N GLY A 364 -22.68 1.32 5.32
CA GLY A 364 -22.33 -0.08 5.60
C GLY A 364 -21.70 -0.78 4.41
N PHE A 365 -22.22 -0.54 3.21
CA PHE A 365 -21.69 -1.12 1.98
C PHE A 365 -20.29 -0.59 1.64
N VAL A 366 -20.09 0.73 1.62
CA VAL A 366 -18.79 1.35 1.32
C VAL A 366 -17.74 0.98 2.38
N SER A 367 -18.14 0.96 3.65
CA SER A 367 -17.26 0.52 4.75
C SER A 367 -16.84 -0.94 4.60
N ALA A 368 -17.78 -1.82 4.18
CA ALA A 368 -17.46 -3.22 3.94
C ALA A 368 -16.50 -3.41 2.76
N VAL A 369 -16.67 -2.65 1.67
CA VAL A 369 -15.76 -2.65 0.53
C VAL A 369 -14.39 -2.11 0.92
N ALA A 370 -14.33 -1.02 1.69
CA ALA A 370 -13.08 -0.46 2.23
C ALA A 370 -12.37 -1.48 3.13
N PHE A 371 -13.08 -2.13 4.04
CA PHE A 371 -12.53 -3.17 4.91
C PHE A 371 -12.01 -4.39 4.13
N ALA A 372 -12.79 -4.89 3.16
CA ALA A 372 -12.35 -5.98 2.28
C ALA A 372 -11.08 -5.59 1.50
N THR A 373 -10.98 -4.31 1.12
CA THR A 373 -9.80 -3.74 0.48
C THR A 373 -8.57 -3.81 1.39
N ILE A 374 -8.71 -3.44 2.64
CA ILE A 374 -7.64 -3.50 3.64
C ILE A 374 -7.20 -4.95 3.86
N VAL A 375 -8.14 -5.85 4.14
CA VAL A 375 -7.86 -7.29 4.38
C VAL A 375 -7.12 -7.92 3.20
N ALA A 376 -7.52 -7.62 1.98
CA ALA A 376 -6.90 -8.19 0.78
C ALA A 376 -5.46 -7.67 0.57
N VAL A 377 -5.20 -6.38 0.83
CA VAL A 377 -3.84 -5.82 0.75
C VAL A 377 -2.94 -6.38 1.84
N VAL A 378 -3.45 -6.49 3.06
CA VAL A 378 -2.73 -7.13 4.18
C VAL A 378 -2.36 -8.57 3.82
N ALA A 379 -3.24 -9.32 3.14
CA ALA A 379 -2.92 -10.68 2.71
C ALA A 379 -1.74 -10.70 1.71
N GLY A 380 -1.72 -9.82 0.73
CA GLY A 380 -0.62 -9.69 -0.24
C GLY A 380 0.71 -9.30 0.42
N LEU A 381 0.68 -8.28 1.29
CA LEU A 381 1.84 -7.82 2.05
C LEU A 381 2.40 -8.91 2.97
N THR A 382 1.53 -9.54 3.74
CA THR A 382 1.93 -10.58 4.69
C THR A 382 2.46 -11.81 3.97
N LEU A 383 1.88 -12.18 2.81
CA LEU A 383 2.40 -13.25 1.97
C LEU A 383 3.80 -12.92 1.45
N ALA A 384 4.06 -11.69 1.00
CA ALA A 384 5.38 -11.25 0.57
C ALA A 384 6.41 -11.29 1.72
N GLY A 385 6.04 -10.79 2.91
CA GLY A 385 6.89 -10.87 4.10
C GLY A 385 7.15 -12.30 4.56
N ALA A 386 6.11 -13.14 4.55
CA ALA A 386 6.24 -14.55 4.93
C ALA A 386 7.12 -15.32 3.93
N SER A 387 7.00 -15.04 2.62
CA SER A 387 7.85 -15.63 1.60
C SER A 387 9.32 -15.21 1.75
N ALA A 388 9.58 -13.95 2.11
CA ALA A 388 10.93 -13.48 2.36
C ALA A 388 11.60 -14.24 3.52
N VAL A 389 10.86 -14.59 4.57
CA VAL A 389 11.40 -15.39 5.69
C VAL A 389 11.46 -16.87 5.35
N SER A 390 10.37 -17.46 4.85
CA SER A 390 10.27 -18.91 4.65
C SER A 390 11.05 -19.37 3.42
N HIS A 391 10.93 -18.69 2.30
CA HIS A 391 11.59 -19.07 1.05
C HIS A 391 13.03 -18.53 0.97
N ASP A 392 13.21 -17.20 1.17
CA ASP A 392 14.53 -16.60 0.95
C ASP A 392 15.49 -16.86 2.10
N ILE A 393 15.08 -16.68 3.38
CA ILE A 393 15.95 -16.91 4.52
C ILE A 393 16.02 -18.41 4.87
N TYR A 394 14.87 -19.02 5.22
CA TYR A 394 14.86 -20.38 5.76
C TYR A 394 15.22 -21.42 4.71
N ALA A 395 14.46 -21.50 3.61
CA ALA A 395 14.68 -22.54 2.60
C ALA A 395 15.99 -22.34 1.84
N SER A 396 16.25 -21.12 1.33
CA SER A 396 17.39 -20.88 0.44
C SER A 396 18.70 -20.65 1.19
N VAL A 397 18.73 -19.86 2.27
CA VAL A 397 19.97 -19.51 2.98
C VAL A 397 20.30 -20.54 4.06
N ILE A 398 19.35 -20.85 4.97
CA ILE A 398 19.62 -21.74 6.11
C ILE A 398 19.68 -23.21 5.66
N ARG A 399 18.67 -23.67 4.91
CA ARG A 399 18.53 -25.05 4.44
C ARG A 399 19.19 -25.34 3.10
N ARG A 400 19.71 -24.31 2.41
CA ARG A 400 20.41 -24.41 1.11
C ARG A 400 19.63 -25.16 0.02
N GLY A 401 18.30 -25.02 0.03
CA GLY A 401 17.38 -25.69 -0.89
C GLY A 401 16.89 -27.07 -0.44
N GLU A 402 17.45 -27.64 0.63
CA GLU A 402 17.04 -28.94 1.19
C GLU A 402 15.98 -28.74 2.27
N VAL A 403 14.74 -28.45 1.86
CA VAL A 403 13.62 -28.22 2.78
C VAL A 403 12.38 -28.98 2.32
N ARG A 404 11.63 -29.51 3.29
CA ARG A 404 10.30 -30.09 3.02
C ARG A 404 9.29 -28.97 2.89
N SER A 405 8.37 -29.08 1.96
CA SER A 405 7.30 -28.08 1.75
C SER A 405 6.49 -27.79 3.02
N ASP A 406 6.27 -28.80 3.87
CA ASP A 406 5.54 -28.63 5.13
C ASP A 406 6.28 -27.73 6.12
N ASP A 407 7.62 -27.86 6.21
CA ASP A 407 8.45 -27.04 7.10
C ASP A 407 8.50 -25.58 6.62
N GLU A 408 8.62 -25.37 5.30
CA GLU A 408 8.58 -24.04 4.70
C GLU A 408 7.23 -23.34 4.97
N LEU A 409 6.11 -24.06 4.78
CA LEU A 409 4.77 -23.55 5.09
C LEU A 409 4.58 -23.27 6.58
N ARG A 410 5.17 -24.07 7.48
CA ARG A 410 5.12 -23.84 8.93
C ARG A 410 5.86 -22.53 9.29
N VAL A 411 7.06 -22.32 8.76
CA VAL A 411 7.82 -21.08 8.98
C VAL A 411 7.04 -19.88 8.43
N SER A 412 6.43 -20.01 7.23
CA SER A 412 5.58 -18.98 6.65
C SER A 412 4.43 -18.58 7.60
N ARG A 413 3.69 -19.56 8.16
CA ARG A 413 2.58 -19.30 9.11
C ARG A 413 3.04 -18.62 10.41
N ILE A 414 4.18 -19.03 10.95
CA ILE A 414 4.75 -18.39 12.14
C ILE A 414 5.09 -16.93 11.84
N THR A 415 5.71 -16.67 10.69
CA THR A 415 6.04 -15.31 10.25
C THR A 415 4.81 -14.43 10.10
N VAL A 416 3.71 -14.97 9.56
CA VAL A 416 2.42 -14.25 9.47
C VAL A 416 1.96 -13.77 10.83
N VAL A 417 2.00 -14.65 11.85
CA VAL A 417 1.58 -14.30 13.22
C VAL A 417 2.50 -13.23 13.82
N VAL A 418 3.81 -13.38 13.66
CA VAL A 418 4.79 -12.39 14.18
C VAL A 418 4.58 -11.02 13.54
N LEU A 419 4.46 -10.97 12.22
CA LEU A 419 4.21 -9.72 11.50
C LEU A 419 2.89 -9.07 11.93
N ALA A 420 1.84 -9.85 12.16
CA ALA A 420 0.56 -9.34 12.63
C ALA A 420 0.65 -8.73 14.03
N ILE A 421 1.35 -9.38 14.97
CA ILE A 421 1.55 -8.85 16.33
C ILE A 421 2.29 -7.50 16.27
N ILE A 422 3.37 -7.42 15.49
CA ILE A 422 4.14 -6.19 15.32
C ILE A 422 3.27 -5.10 14.67
N ALA A 423 2.49 -5.44 13.62
CA ALA A 423 1.63 -4.49 12.94
C ALA A 423 0.48 -3.97 13.84
N ILE A 424 -0.10 -4.80 14.69
CA ILE A 424 -1.11 -4.39 15.68
C ILE A 424 -0.49 -3.37 16.65
N PHE A 425 0.64 -3.71 17.26
CA PHE A 425 1.32 -2.82 18.22
C PHE A 425 1.66 -1.47 17.59
N LEU A 426 2.31 -1.48 16.42
CA LEU A 426 2.67 -0.24 15.74
C LEU A 426 1.44 0.51 15.19
N GLY A 427 0.38 -0.19 14.78
CA GLY A 427 -0.89 0.44 14.39
C GLY A 427 -1.54 1.24 15.52
N ILE A 428 -1.35 0.81 16.79
CA ILE A 428 -1.81 1.57 17.96
C ILE A 428 -0.94 2.81 18.18
N VAL A 429 0.38 2.69 18.03
CA VAL A 429 1.32 3.82 18.21
C VAL A 429 1.10 4.93 17.18
N PHE A 430 0.77 4.56 15.94
CA PHE A 430 0.64 5.50 14.82
C PHE A 430 -0.83 5.87 14.46
N GLN A 431 -1.77 5.74 15.40
CA GLN A 431 -3.21 5.89 15.17
C GLN A 431 -3.66 7.21 14.52
N GLU A 432 -2.95 8.32 14.77
CA GLU A 432 -3.34 9.67 14.33
C GLU A 432 -2.82 10.02 12.92
N GLN A 433 -2.02 9.13 12.32
CA GLN A 433 -1.39 9.41 11.04
C GLN A 433 -2.36 9.22 9.86
N ASN A 434 -2.18 10.03 8.81
CA ASN A 434 -2.84 9.80 7.52
C ASN A 434 -2.33 8.49 6.90
N VAL A 435 -3.27 7.64 6.45
CA VAL A 435 -2.96 6.30 5.93
C VAL A 435 -2.13 6.38 4.65
N ALA A 436 -2.38 7.35 3.75
CA ALA A 436 -1.58 7.53 2.53
C ALA A 436 -0.15 7.97 2.85
N PHE A 437 0.01 8.83 3.85
CA PHE A 437 1.32 9.26 4.33
C PHE A 437 2.12 8.07 4.89
N MET A 438 1.53 7.25 5.74
CA MET A 438 2.20 6.05 6.28
C MET A 438 2.64 5.09 5.18
N VAL A 439 1.81 4.91 4.14
CA VAL A 439 2.20 4.10 2.97
C VAL A 439 3.36 4.73 2.22
N SER A 440 3.41 6.06 2.09
CA SER A 440 4.52 6.74 1.41
C SER A 440 5.89 6.47 2.04
N LEU A 441 5.95 6.20 3.36
CA LEU A 441 7.19 5.81 4.04
C LEU A 441 7.68 4.43 3.57
N ALA A 442 6.77 3.47 3.38
CA ALA A 442 7.12 2.17 2.79
C ALA A 442 7.65 2.33 1.35
N PHE A 443 7.06 3.24 0.57
CA PHE A 443 7.54 3.57 -0.77
C PHE A 443 8.91 4.23 -0.77
N ALA A 444 9.19 5.10 0.20
CA ALA A 444 10.52 5.70 0.36
C ALA A 444 11.62 4.64 0.61
N LEU A 445 11.33 3.62 1.45
CA LEU A 445 12.23 2.50 1.68
C LEU A 445 12.41 1.67 0.40
N ALA A 446 11.33 1.35 -0.31
CA ALA A 446 11.38 0.60 -1.57
C ALA A 446 12.13 1.35 -2.67
N ALA A 447 11.94 2.68 -2.78
CA ALA A 447 12.66 3.55 -3.71
C ALA A 447 14.15 3.63 -3.41
N SER A 448 14.53 3.57 -2.13
CA SER A 448 15.92 3.76 -1.70
C SER A 448 16.74 2.46 -1.69
N GLY A 449 16.10 1.31 -1.54
CA GLY A 449 16.77 0.01 -1.49
C GLY A 449 16.47 -0.88 -2.69
N ASN A 450 15.22 -1.29 -2.85
CA ASN A 450 14.82 -2.29 -3.83
C ASN A 450 14.96 -1.78 -5.28
N PHE A 451 14.51 -0.56 -5.56
CA PHE A 451 14.52 -0.02 -6.92
C PHE A 451 15.94 0.13 -7.49
N PRO A 452 16.93 0.76 -6.81
CA PRO A 452 18.30 0.84 -7.30
C PRO A 452 18.93 -0.53 -7.54
N VAL A 453 18.69 -1.48 -6.63
CA VAL A 453 19.18 -2.85 -6.74
C VAL A 453 18.57 -3.55 -7.94
N LEU A 454 17.25 -3.51 -8.14
CA LEU A 454 16.60 -4.10 -9.31
C LEU A 454 17.12 -3.50 -10.61
N LEU A 455 17.13 -2.17 -10.70
CA LEU A 455 17.49 -1.49 -11.93
C LEU A 455 18.93 -1.82 -12.35
N LEU A 456 19.89 -1.67 -11.43
CA LEU A 456 21.30 -1.90 -11.75
C LEU A 456 21.65 -3.39 -11.87
N SER A 457 21.00 -4.29 -11.12
CA SER A 457 21.21 -5.73 -11.27
C SER A 457 20.76 -6.24 -12.64
N ILE A 458 19.67 -5.72 -13.18
CA ILE A 458 19.10 -6.14 -14.46
C ILE A 458 19.78 -5.45 -15.65
N LEU A 459 20.04 -4.13 -15.55
CA LEU A 459 20.43 -3.33 -16.72
C LEU A 459 21.91 -3.03 -16.82
N TRP A 460 22.70 -3.20 -15.74
CA TRP A 460 24.10 -2.82 -15.74
C TRP A 460 25.04 -4.03 -15.59
N SER A 461 25.87 -4.27 -16.62
CA SER A 461 26.82 -5.39 -16.65
C SER A 461 27.92 -5.32 -15.59
N GLY A 462 28.29 -4.09 -15.16
CA GLY A 462 29.34 -3.85 -14.17
C GLY A 462 28.95 -4.13 -12.73
N CYS A 463 27.65 -4.38 -12.46
CA CYS A 463 27.14 -4.60 -11.12
C CYS A 463 27.67 -5.89 -10.50
N THR A 464 28.04 -5.85 -9.20
CA THR A 464 28.57 -6.99 -8.45
C THR A 464 27.77 -7.30 -7.20
N THR A 465 27.92 -8.50 -6.65
CA THR A 465 27.30 -8.92 -5.39
C THR A 465 27.55 -7.93 -4.26
N ARG A 466 28.81 -7.48 -4.08
CA ARG A 466 29.15 -6.51 -3.01
C ARG A 466 28.47 -5.17 -3.24
N GLY A 467 28.46 -4.69 -4.49
CA GLY A 467 27.77 -3.43 -4.84
C GLY A 467 26.30 -3.48 -4.48
N VAL A 468 25.58 -4.53 -4.89
CA VAL A 468 24.16 -4.75 -4.60
C VAL A 468 23.88 -4.75 -3.08
N VAL A 469 24.66 -5.54 -2.33
CA VAL A 469 24.44 -5.71 -0.88
C VAL A 469 24.73 -4.41 -0.12
N TRP A 470 25.90 -3.79 -0.35
CA TRP A 470 26.26 -2.56 0.35
C TRP A 470 25.38 -1.38 -0.02
N GLY A 471 25.13 -1.17 -1.32
CA GLY A 471 24.33 -0.04 -1.77
C GLY A 471 22.85 -0.17 -1.42
N GLY A 472 22.28 -1.35 -1.61
CA GLY A 472 20.88 -1.60 -1.21
C GLY A 472 20.69 -1.49 0.30
N SER A 473 21.58 -2.09 1.10
CA SER A 473 21.51 -2.01 2.57
C SER A 473 21.67 -0.59 3.09
N LEU A 474 22.64 0.16 2.55
CA LEU A 474 22.87 1.56 2.94
C LEU A 474 21.66 2.44 2.56
N GLY A 475 21.09 2.23 1.36
CA GLY A 475 19.89 2.95 0.93
C GLY A 475 18.69 2.74 1.86
N VAL A 476 18.40 1.48 2.21
CA VAL A 476 17.32 1.16 3.17
C VAL A 476 17.62 1.72 4.55
N LEU A 477 18.84 1.55 5.06
CA LEU A 477 19.23 2.02 6.39
C LEU A 477 19.12 3.54 6.50
N VAL A 478 19.66 4.28 5.52
CA VAL A 478 19.60 5.75 5.52
C VAL A 478 18.15 6.21 5.38
N ALA A 479 17.36 5.59 4.49
CA ALA A 479 15.95 5.91 4.37
C ALA A 479 15.20 5.68 5.69
N LEU A 480 15.44 4.56 6.37
CA LEU A 480 14.81 4.24 7.66
C LEU A 480 15.22 5.26 8.74
N VAL A 481 16.51 5.53 8.91
CA VAL A 481 17.01 6.47 9.91
C VAL A 481 16.45 7.87 9.69
N LEU A 482 16.52 8.39 8.45
CA LEU A 482 16.00 9.72 8.14
C LEU A 482 14.48 9.79 8.27
N THR A 483 13.76 8.70 7.99
CA THR A 483 12.31 8.62 8.24
C THR A 483 11.99 8.73 9.73
N ILE A 484 12.73 8.01 10.58
CA ILE A 484 12.53 8.09 12.04
C ILE A 484 12.81 9.50 12.56
N LEU A 485 13.83 10.17 12.02
CA LEU A 485 14.25 11.53 12.42
C LEU A 485 13.40 12.64 11.78
N SER A 486 12.44 12.31 10.90
CA SER A 486 11.59 13.27 10.18
C SER A 486 10.47 13.84 11.07
N PRO A 487 9.86 14.98 10.69
CA PRO A 487 8.77 15.59 11.44
C PRO A 487 7.61 14.64 11.74
N ALA A 488 7.26 13.77 10.81
CA ALA A 488 6.14 12.85 10.95
C ALA A 488 6.33 11.81 12.06
N VAL A 489 7.55 11.32 12.26
CA VAL A 489 7.83 10.32 13.29
C VAL A 489 8.38 10.99 14.54
N TRP A 490 9.42 11.80 14.40
CA TRP A 490 10.13 12.40 15.53
C TRP A 490 9.28 13.39 16.32
N VAL A 491 8.56 14.28 15.62
CA VAL A 491 7.70 15.27 16.27
C VAL A 491 6.30 14.69 16.53
N THR A 492 5.62 14.23 15.47
CA THR A 492 4.19 13.88 15.59
C THR A 492 3.95 12.61 16.39
N SER A 493 4.81 11.55 16.21
CA SER A 493 4.58 10.28 16.90
C SER A 493 5.31 10.18 18.24
N PHE A 494 6.52 10.76 18.35
CA PHE A 494 7.33 10.67 19.58
C PHE A 494 7.20 11.90 20.48
N GLY A 495 6.61 13.01 19.99
CA GLY A 495 6.33 14.20 20.78
C GLY A 495 7.53 15.11 21.03
N PHE A 496 8.64 14.98 20.27
CA PHE A 496 9.76 15.89 20.37
C PHE A 496 9.44 17.26 19.78
N ALA A 497 10.10 18.32 20.27
CA ALA A 497 9.79 19.70 19.86
C ALA A 497 10.15 20.01 18.39
N GLU A 498 11.28 19.48 17.91
CA GLU A 498 11.79 19.73 16.55
C GLU A 498 12.35 18.45 15.93
N ALA A 499 12.19 18.32 14.62
CA ALA A 499 12.76 17.20 13.88
C ALA A 499 14.25 17.39 13.62
N ILE A 500 15.03 16.33 13.79
CA ILE A 500 16.47 16.33 13.46
C ILE A 500 16.67 16.39 11.95
N PHE A 501 15.83 15.66 11.20
CA PHE A 501 15.79 15.72 9.75
C PHE A 501 14.57 16.55 9.31
N PRO A 502 14.76 17.73 8.70
CA PRO A 502 13.67 18.69 8.52
C PRO A 502 12.72 18.36 7.35
N TYR A 503 13.06 17.39 6.51
CA TYR A 503 12.29 17.08 5.30
C TYR A 503 11.27 15.97 5.52
N THR A 504 10.19 16.03 4.74
CA THR A 504 9.07 15.07 4.83
C THR A 504 9.43 13.68 4.34
N SER A 505 10.35 13.57 3.37
CA SER A 505 10.77 12.28 2.79
C SER A 505 12.29 12.23 2.60
N PRO A 506 12.93 11.07 2.86
CA PRO A 506 14.39 10.91 2.76
C PRO A 506 14.87 10.62 1.33
N THR A 507 13.99 10.36 0.36
CA THR A 507 14.31 9.65 -0.88
C THR A 507 15.30 10.40 -1.77
N ILE A 508 15.25 11.74 -1.82
CA ILE A 508 16.20 12.54 -2.61
C ILE A 508 17.65 12.38 -2.12
N PHE A 509 17.84 11.95 -0.87
CA PHE A 509 19.17 11.69 -0.28
C PHE A 509 19.52 10.20 -0.35
N SER A 510 18.62 9.34 0.11
CA SER A 510 18.85 7.90 0.28
C SER A 510 18.92 7.12 -1.03
N MET A 511 18.08 7.46 -2.02
CA MET A 511 18.07 6.76 -3.31
C MET A 511 19.31 7.06 -4.16
N PRO A 512 19.74 8.32 -4.38
CA PRO A 512 21.00 8.61 -5.08
C PRO A 512 22.21 8.01 -4.36
N LEU A 513 22.23 8.03 -3.03
CA LEU A 513 23.28 7.40 -2.24
C LEU A 513 23.35 5.88 -2.50
N ALA A 514 22.21 5.19 -2.58
CA ALA A 514 22.19 3.78 -2.95
C ALA A 514 22.76 3.52 -4.34
N PHE A 515 22.32 4.28 -5.36
CA PHE A 515 22.84 4.18 -6.71
C PHE A 515 24.35 4.42 -6.76
N PHE A 516 24.82 5.48 -6.14
CA PHE A 516 26.24 5.82 -6.07
C PHE A 516 27.05 4.72 -5.37
N THR A 517 26.55 4.20 -4.24
CA THR A 517 27.22 3.14 -3.50
C THR A 517 27.28 1.85 -4.30
N ILE A 518 26.19 1.43 -4.96
CA ILE A 518 26.20 0.27 -5.87
C ILE A 518 27.26 0.47 -6.95
N TRP A 519 27.28 1.63 -7.57
CA TRP A 519 28.20 1.95 -8.67
C TRP A 519 29.66 1.94 -8.21
N ILE A 520 30.02 2.68 -7.16
CA ILE A 520 31.40 2.82 -6.70
C ILE A 520 31.95 1.50 -6.14
N VAL A 521 31.17 0.78 -5.31
CA VAL A 521 31.59 -0.50 -4.75
C VAL A 521 31.76 -1.54 -5.85
N SER A 522 30.86 -1.59 -6.84
CA SER A 522 31.00 -2.50 -7.97
C SER A 522 32.21 -2.18 -8.86
N LYS A 523 32.53 -0.89 -9.05
CA LYS A 523 33.72 -0.47 -9.82
C LYS A 523 35.02 -0.83 -9.11
N LEU A 524 35.06 -0.71 -7.78
CA LEU A 524 36.22 -1.00 -6.95
C LEU A 524 36.38 -2.51 -6.65
N ASP A 525 35.32 -3.31 -6.82
CA ASP A 525 35.35 -4.74 -6.53
C ASP A 525 36.15 -5.51 -7.58
N ARG A 526 37.32 -5.98 -7.15
CA ARG A 526 38.26 -6.81 -7.95
C ARG A 526 38.29 -8.27 -7.51
N SER A 527 37.31 -8.72 -6.70
CA SER A 527 37.26 -10.11 -6.25
C SER A 527 36.99 -11.09 -7.40
N GLY A 528 37.39 -12.35 -7.23
CA GLY A 528 37.04 -13.40 -8.18
C GLY A 528 35.54 -13.55 -8.37
N ARG A 529 34.74 -13.28 -7.32
CA ARG A 529 33.27 -13.28 -7.40
C ARG A 529 32.76 -12.18 -8.34
N ALA A 530 33.33 -10.99 -8.29
CA ALA A 530 32.95 -9.89 -9.19
C ALA A 530 33.18 -10.22 -10.67
N ALA A 531 34.20 -11.00 -10.99
CA ALA A 531 34.44 -11.49 -12.36
C ALA A 531 33.31 -12.43 -12.80
N VAL A 532 32.89 -13.38 -11.94
CA VAL A 532 31.76 -14.28 -12.18
C VAL A 532 30.44 -13.50 -12.34
N ASP A 533 30.19 -12.52 -11.47
CA ASP A 533 28.99 -11.68 -11.54
C ASP A 533 28.90 -10.94 -12.88
N ARG A 534 30.02 -10.41 -13.39
CA ARG A 534 30.06 -9.70 -14.68
C ARG A 534 29.91 -10.63 -15.87
N SER A 535 30.56 -11.80 -15.86
CA SER A 535 30.45 -12.80 -16.95
C SER A 535 29.03 -13.38 -17.07
N GLY A 536 28.30 -13.53 -15.96
CA GLY A 536 26.90 -14.00 -15.96
C GLY A 536 25.89 -12.99 -16.53
N TYR A 537 26.30 -11.75 -16.84
CA TYR A 537 25.38 -10.72 -17.33
C TYR A 537 24.78 -11.07 -18.70
N LEU A 538 25.53 -11.66 -19.61
CA LEU A 538 25.03 -11.99 -20.95
C LEU A 538 23.88 -13.02 -20.87
N GLU A 539 24.04 -14.05 -20.05
CA GLU A 539 23.00 -15.05 -19.80
C GLU A 539 21.74 -14.41 -19.20
N GLN A 540 21.93 -13.60 -18.16
CA GLN A 540 20.83 -12.86 -17.54
C GLN A 540 20.11 -11.95 -18.54
N ARG A 541 20.85 -11.22 -19.39
CA ARG A 541 20.29 -10.32 -20.39
C ARG A 541 19.47 -11.08 -21.42
N VAL A 542 20.03 -12.15 -22.01
CA VAL A 542 19.31 -12.98 -22.98
C VAL A 542 18.02 -13.52 -22.37
N ARG A 543 18.10 -14.11 -21.19
CA ARG A 543 16.90 -14.62 -20.51
C ARG A 543 15.88 -13.52 -20.18
N SER A 544 16.33 -12.38 -19.67
CA SER A 544 15.44 -11.27 -19.29
C SER A 544 14.68 -10.67 -20.48
N GLU A 545 15.33 -10.60 -21.65
CA GLU A 545 14.76 -9.99 -22.85
C GLU A 545 13.96 -11.00 -23.70
N THR A 546 14.35 -12.25 -23.76
CA THR A 546 13.74 -13.26 -24.64
C THR A 546 12.88 -14.30 -23.94
N GLY A 547 13.06 -14.48 -22.64
CA GLY A 547 12.44 -15.57 -21.88
C GLY A 547 13.03 -16.96 -22.16
N ILE A 548 14.07 -17.08 -22.99
CA ILE A 548 14.73 -18.37 -23.25
C ILE A 548 15.33 -18.91 -21.94
N GLY A 549 15.02 -20.16 -21.61
CA GLY A 549 15.44 -20.80 -20.35
C GLY A 549 14.59 -20.38 -19.13
N SER A 550 13.59 -19.51 -19.29
CA SER A 550 12.58 -19.29 -18.24
C SER A 550 11.65 -20.50 -18.25
N THR A 551 11.87 -21.46 -17.35
CA THR A 551 10.83 -22.45 -17.04
C THR A 551 9.69 -21.69 -16.39
N GLY A 552 8.52 -21.70 -17.03
CA GLY A 552 7.31 -21.23 -16.38
C GLY A 552 7.15 -21.93 -15.02
N ALA A 553 6.44 -21.34 -14.07
CA ALA A 553 6.13 -21.92 -12.77
C ALA A 553 5.45 -23.33 -12.84
N ALA A 554 5.32 -23.89 -14.04
CA ALA A 554 4.65 -25.14 -14.40
C ALA A 554 5.60 -26.30 -14.69
N GLY A 555 6.83 -26.30 -14.23
CA GLY A 555 7.72 -27.43 -14.52
C GLY A 555 8.89 -27.56 -13.56
N HIS A 556 8.69 -28.16 -12.42
CA HIS A 556 9.48 -29.24 -11.76
C HIS A 556 8.89 -29.51 -10.40
#